data_348394d45dd5678b0e4fc84ee558611f
#
_entry.id   348394d45dd5678b0e4fc84ee558611f
#
_cell.length_a   1.000
_cell.length_b   1.000
_cell.length_c   1.000
_cell.angle_alpha   90.00
_cell.angle_beta   90.00
_cell.angle_gamma   90.00
#
_symmetry.space_group_name_H-M   'P 1'
#
loop_
_entity.id
_entity.type
_entity.pdbx_description
1 polymer ?
#
loop_
_entity_poly.entity_id
_entity_poly.type
_entity_poly.pdbx_seq_one_letter_code
_entity_poly.pdbx_strand_id
1 'polypeptide(L)' 'MEYYKRIREIRIKNNETQQQLADLLETTQHAYLKYEKGINEMPISRIIKLCKHYNLSADYILGLTDQPKPLK' A
#
# COMPACT_ATOMS: atom_id res chain seq x y z
N MET A 1 -5.67 9.77 -8.06
CA MET A 1 -4.84 8.58 -8.35
C MET A 1 -5.50 7.34 -7.77
N GLU A 2 -5.45 6.24 -8.48
CA GLU A 2 -6.00 4.98 -7.99
C GLU A 2 -5.12 4.43 -6.86
N TYR A 3 -5.76 3.88 -5.82
CA TYR A 3 -5.05 3.49 -4.60
C TYR A 3 -3.92 2.49 -4.84
N TYR A 4 -4.10 1.53 -5.75
CA TYR A 4 -3.08 0.52 -6.00
C TYR A 4 -1.82 1.11 -6.65
N LYS A 5 -1.97 2.15 -7.46
CA LYS A 5 -0.84 2.88 -8.04
C LYS A 5 -0.09 3.68 -6.99
N ARG A 6 -0.83 4.28 -6.04
CA ARG A 6 -0.24 5.01 -4.92
C ARG A 6 0.56 4.06 -4.02
N ILE A 7 0.02 2.88 -3.74
CA ILE A 7 0.70 1.89 -2.91
C ILE A 7 2.01 1.46 -3.57
N ARG A 8 2.01 1.20 -4.88
CA ARG A 8 3.22 0.87 -5.63
C ARG A 8 4.23 2.00 -5.58
N GLU A 9 3.79 3.23 -5.78
CA GLU A 9 4.66 4.42 -5.73
C GLU A 9 5.33 4.54 -4.36
N ILE A 10 4.58 4.38 -3.28
CA ILE A 10 5.11 4.47 -1.93
C ILE A 10 6.14 3.37 -1.69
N ARG A 11 5.84 2.13 -2.11
CA ARG A 11 6.77 1.01 -1.95
C ARG A 11 8.09 1.28 -2.65
N ILE A 12 8.06 1.71 -3.90
CA ILE A 12 9.26 1.99 -4.69
C ILE A 12 10.06 3.13 -4.06
N LYS A 13 9.38 4.17 -3.62
CA LYS A 13 10.01 5.33 -2.98
C LYS A 13 10.75 4.94 -1.69
N ASN A 14 10.27 3.90 -1.01
CA ASN A 14 10.89 3.39 0.21
C ASN A 14 11.87 2.25 -0.05
N ASN A 15 12.21 1.99 -1.31
CA ASN A 15 13.16 0.95 -1.72
C ASN A 15 12.79 -0.45 -1.21
N GLU A 16 11.49 -0.73 -1.14
CA GLU A 16 10.99 -2.03 -0.70
C GLU A 16 10.60 -2.90 -1.88
N THR A 17 10.79 -4.22 -1.74
CA THR A 17 10.39 -5.18 -2.76
C THR A 17 8.94 -5.60 -2.57
N GLN A 18 8.34 -6.16 -3.61
CA GLN A 18 7.01 -6.75 -3.51
C GLN A 18 6.96 -7.86 -2.47
N GLN A 19 8.04 -8.67 -2.37
CA GLN A 19 8.10 -9.76 -1.40
C GLN A 19 8.11 -9.21 0.03
N GLN A 20 8.82 -8.11 0.28
CA GLN A 20 8.82 -7.48 1.60
C GLN A 20 7.43 -7.03 2.01
N LEU A 21 6.68 -6.43 1.09
CA LEU A 21 5.32 -6.02 1.38
C LEU A 21 4.37 -7.22 1.54
N ALA A 22 4.57 -8.25 0.74
CA ALA A 22 3.80 -9.49 0.89
C ALA A 22 4.01 -10.10 2.29
N ASP A 23 5.26 -10.14 2.75
CA ASP A 23 5.58 -10.65 4.08
C ASP A 23 4.94 -9.79 5.18
N LEU A 24 5.02 -8.47 5.03
CA LEU A 24 4.38 -7.55 5.97
C LEU A 24 2.87 -7.79 6.08
N LEU A 25 2.23 -8.04 4.96
CA LEU A 25 0.78 -8.25 4.89
C LEU A 25 0.36 -9.70 5.09
N GLU A 26 1.32 -10.57 5.38
CA GLU A 26 1.08 -12.01 5.63
C GLU A 26 0.40 -12.70 4.44
N THR A 27 0.88 -12.40 3.24
CA THR A 27 0.34 -12.98 2.00
C THR A 27 1.50 -13.41 1.09
N THR A 28 1.17 -13.97 -0.08
CA THR A 28 2.18 -14.37 -1.06
C THR A 28 2.55 -13.20 -1.95
N GLN A 29 3.76 -13.26 -2.55
CA GLN A 29 4.17 -12.25 -3.51
C GLN A 29 3.20 -12.17 -4.70
N HIS A 30 2.70 -13.31 -5.15
CA HIS A 30 1.75 -13.38 -6.26
C HIS A 30 0.44 -12.66 -5.92
N ALA A 31 -0.09 -12.86 -4.73
CA ALA A 31 -1.31 -12.17 -4.27
C ALA A 31 -1.05 -10.67 -4.14
N TYR A 32 0.09 -10.28 -3.60
CA TYR A 32 0.44 -8.87 -3.47
C TYR A 32 0.58 -8.20 -4.84
N LEU A 33 1.22 -8.88 -5.79
CA LEU A 33 1.37 -8.39 -7.17
C LEU A 33 0.01 -8.03 -7.77
N LYS A 34 -1.01 -8.85 -7.53
CA LYS A 34 -2.36 -8.60 -8.05
C LYS A 34 -2.98 -7.35 -7.44
N TYR A 35 -2.65 -7.02 -6.19
CA TYR A 35 -3.09 -5.76 -5.58
C TYR A 35 -2.49 -4.57 -6.34
N GLU A 36 -1.18 -4.59 -6.58
CA GLU A 36 -0.50 -3.48 -7.27
C GLU A 36 -0.95 -3.31 -8.72
N LYS A 37 -1.43 -4.38 -9.34
CA LYS A 37 -1.98 -4.32 -10.70
C LYS A 37 -3.45 -3.92 -10.76
N GLY A 38 -4.10 -3.78 -9.61
CA GLY A 38 -5.51 -3.46 -9.55
C GLY A 38 -6.43 -4.61 -9.95
N ILE A 39 -5.90 -5.85 -9.99
CA ILE A 39 -6.68 -7.04 -10.34
C ILE A 39 -7.60 -7.42 -9.19
N ASN A 40 -7.06 -7.40 -7.95
CA ASN A 40 -7.82 -7.70 -6.75
C ASN A 40 -7.82 -6.49 -5.83
N GLU A 41 -8.92 -6.25 -5.15
CA GLU A 41 -8.99 -5.19 -4.15
C GLU A 41 -8.26 -5.62 -2.89
N MET A 42 -7.49 -4.71 -2.30
CA MET A 42 -6.82 -4.96 -1.03
C MET A 42 -7.81 -4.84 0.11
N PRO A 43 -7.89 -5.85 0.99
CA PRO A 43 -8.74 -5.77 2.16
C PRO A 43 -8.39 -4.57 3.04
N ILE A 44 -9.38 -4.01 3.70
CA ILE A 44 -9.20 -2.83 4.56
C ILE A 44 -8.19 -3.08 5.67
N SER A 45 -8.18 -4.30 6.24
CA SER A 45 -7.22 -4.66 7.29
C SER A 45 -5.78 -4.52 6.82
N ARG A 46 -5.51 -4.81 5.55
CA ARG A 46 -4.17 -4.65 4.97
C ARG A 46 -3.86 -3.20 4.65
N ILE A 47 -4.85 -2.42 4.24
CA ILE A 47 -4.69 -0.97 4.08
C ILE A 47 -4.29 -0.33 5.41
N ILE A 48 -4.95 -0.72 6.51
CA ILE A 48 -4.62 -0.21 7.85
C ILE A 48 -3.18 -0.55 8.21
N LYS A 49 -2.72 -1.77 7.90
CA LYS A 49 -1.33 -2.16 8.13
C LYS A 49 -0.35 -1.27 7.38
N LEU A 50 -0.65 -0.93 6.13
CA LEU A 50 0.20 -0.03 5.34
C LEU A 50 0.23 1.36 5.94
N CYS A 51 -0.90 1.89 6.40
CA CYS A 51 -0.95 3.19 7.07
C CYS A 51 -0.01 3.21 8.27
N LYS A 52 -0.03 2.17 9.08
CA LYS A 52 0.82 2.07 10.26
C LYS A 52 2.29 1.87 9.91
N HIS A 53 2.56 1.05 8.90
CA HIS A 53 3.93 0.77 8.46
C HIS A 53 4.64 2.02 7.94
N TYR A 54 3.95 2.83 7.15
CA TYR A 54 4.51 4.04 6.56
C TYR A 54 4.24 5.29 7.38
N ASN A 55 3.43 5.20 8.41
CA ASN A 55 2.93 6.36 9.17
C ASN A 55 2.31 7.40 8.23
N LEU A 56 1.42 6.93 7.37
CA LEU A 56 0.72 7.78 6.40
C LEU A 56 -0.79 7.65 6.59
N SER A 57 -1.50 8.75 6.32
CA SER A 57 -2.96 8.75 6.41
C SER A 57 -3.58 7.84 5.34
N ALA A 58 -4.74 7.29 5.64
CA ALA A 58 -5.49 6.49 4.68
C ALA A 58 -5.90 7.32 3.46
N ASP A 59 -6.23 8.59 3.65
CA ASP A 59 -6.58 9.47 2.54
C ASP A 59 -5.47 9.52 1.50
N TYR A 60 -4.23 9.62 1.93
CA TYR A 60 -3.10 9.65 1.02
C TYR A 60 -2.88 8.30 0.34
N ILE A 61 -2.89 7.21 1.12
CA ILE A 61 -2.68 5.86 0.59
C ILE A 61 -3.77 5.49 -0.41
N LEU A 62 -5.02 5.86 -0.12
CA LEU A 62 -6.16 5.56 -0.99
C LEU A 62 -6.24 6.48 -2.21
N GLY A 63 -5.36 7.47 -2.33
CA GLY A 63 -5.34 8.38 -3.47
C GLY A 63 -6.41 9.46 -3.43
N LEU A 64 -7.03 9.70 -2.26
CA LEU A 64 -8.06 10.71 -2.10
C LEU A 64 -7.48 12.11 -1.97
N THR A 65 -6.19 12.20 -1.67
CA THR A 65 -5.44 13.44 -1.62
C THR A 65 -4.01 13.18 -2.12
N ASP A 66 -3.36 14.22 -2.65
CA ASP A 66 -1.95 14.15 -3.05
C ASP A 66 -1.03 14.68 -1.97
N GLN A 67 -1.58 15.10 -0.83
CA GLN A 67 -0.79 15.63 0.28
C GLN A 67 -0.47 14.51 1.26
N PRO A 68 0.80 14.05 1.36
CA PRO A 68 1.17 13.04 2.33
C PRO A 68 1.03 13.63 3.74
N LYS A 69 0.25 12.96 4.57
CA LYS A 69 0.08 13.34 5.97
C LYS A 69 0.40 12.16 6.86
N PRO A 70 1.09 12.38 7.98
CA PRO A 70 1.33 11.30 8.92
C PRO A 70 0.01 10.83 9.53
N LEU A 71 0.00 9.55 9.93
CA LEU A 71 -1.13 8.94 10.60
C LEU A 71 -1.35 9.58 11.97
N LYS A 72 -0.25 10.00 12.60
CA LYS A 72 -0.26 10.68 13.90
C LYS A 72 0.61 11.92 13.86
#